data_a960c6751748be175adfd7a80920a9fd
#
_entry.id   a960c6751748be175adfd7a80920a9fd
#
_cell.length_a   1.000
_cell.length_b   1.000
_cell.length_c   1.000
_cell.angle_alpha   90.00
_cell.angle_beta   90.00
_cell.angle_gamma   90.00
#
_symmetry.space_group_name_H-M   'P 1'
#
loop_
_entity.id
_entity.type
_entity.pdbx_description
1 polymer ?
#
loop_
_entity_poly.entity_id
_entity_poly.type
_entity_poly.pdbx_seq_one_letter_code
_entity_poly.pdbx_strand_id
1 'polypeptide(L)'
;MSQPWGYSCKGGLNVNLNQLEMLAQPGFATALRNFEVDPDGGYRRLNGFTPFGDTKPNSSETNLGMAVYADGIIVCSGTGIFFSVDGEDAWLQINKASVASGGDNYTAFTGRSAAARTSQGRCTFAIYEGTSDYGEIVICDGVNEPFLFQMTGTGGLESRTFFAKEITVSGTTSPAFNIIHDKHLVVAGASTAKNTVYYSGTNDIDSFTSSGSGSIVLSDAVVGLASFR
;
A
#
# COMPACT_ATOMS: atom_id res chain seq x y z
N MET A 1 22.57 50.69 17.76
CA MET A 1 22.63 49.23 17.55
C MET A 1 21.19 48.71 17.57
N SER A 2 20.62 48.31 16.44
CA SER A 2 19.31 47.70 16.37
C SER A 2 19.43 46.25 16.88
N GLN A 3 18.72 45.93 17.96
CA GLN A 3 18.62 44.54 18.38
C GLN A 3 17.89 43.77 17.31
N PRO A 4 18.41 42.60 16.88
CA PRO A 4 17.66 41.72 15.97
C PRO A 4 16.43 41.21 16.70
N TRP A 5 15.25 41.50 16.18
CA TRP A 5 14.00 40.94 16.65
C TRP A 5 13.94 39.49 16.16
N GLY A 6 14.13 38.55 17.06
CA GLY A 6 13.94 37.13 16.79
C GLY A 6 12.53 36.72 17.24
N TYR A 7 11.72 36.22 16.34
CA TYR A 7 10.44 35.59 16.69
C TYR A 7 10.61 34.06 16.76
N SER A 8 10.18 33.50 17.88
CA SER A 8 10.09 32.04 18.00
C SER A 8 8.85 31.55 17.28
N CYS A 9 9.02 30.84 16.19
CA CYS A 9 7.92 30.27 15.39
C CYS A 9 7.37 28.96 16.02
N LYS A 10 6.98 28.99 17.29
CA LYS A 10 6.50 27.80 18.02
C LYS A 10 4.98 27.57 17.94
N GLY A 11 4.23 28.49 17.37
CA GLY A 11 2.78 28.47 17.42
C GLY A 11 2.11 27.50 16.46
N GLY A 12 2.82 26.99 15.46
CA GLY A 12 2.22 26.12 14.45
C GLY A 12 1.41 26.87 13.39
N LEU A 13 0.63 26.13 12.61
CA LEU A 13 -0.27 26.67 11.60
C LEU A 13 -1.64 26.96 12.22
N ASN A 14 -2.10 28.21 12.14
CA ASN A 14 -3.44 28.62 12.55
C ASN A 14 -4.10 29.46 11.45
N VAL A 15 -4.99 28.85 10.70
CA VAL A 15 -5.69 29.48 9.58
C VAL A 15 -6.90 30.34 9.99
N ASN A 16 -7.29 30.29 11.27
CA ASN A 16 -8.45 30.98 11.79
C ASN A 16 -8.12 32.33 12.44
N LEU A 17 -6.84 32.62 12.65
CA LEU A 17 -6.41 33.91 13.22
C LEU A 17 -6.52 35.04 12.18
N ASN A 18 -7.14 36.14 12.56
CA ASN A 18 -7.04 37.36 11.77
C ASN A 18 -5.70 38.08 12.02
N GLN A 19 -5.36 39.06 11.17
CA GLN A 19 -4.08 39.77 11.24
C GLN A 19 -3.82 40.49 12.58
N LEU A 20 -4.86 40.97 13.24
CA LEU A 20 -4.74 41.64 14.54
C LEU A 20 -4.47 40.65 15.68
N GLU A 21 -5.12 39.50 15.64
CA GLU A 21 -4.89 38.41 16.60
C GLU A 21 -3.49 37.81 16.47
N MET A 22 -2.97 37.76 15.25
CA MET A 22 -1.57 37.33 15.01
C MET A 22 -0.54 38.26 15.63
N LEU A 23 -0.80 39.55 15.65
CA LEU A 23 0.10 40.53 16.33
C LEU A 23 0.17 40.29 17.84
N ALA A 24 -0.93 39.84 18.44
CA ALA A 24 -1.00 39.51 19.87
C ALA A 24 -0.39 38.14 20.21
N GLN A 25 -0.26 37.26 19.23
CA GLN A 25 0.26 35.90 19.39
C GLN A 25 1.36 35.62 18.35
N PRO A 26 2.56 36.19 18.53
CA PRO A 26 3.66 35.97 17.59
C PRO A 26 4.09 34.51 17.57
N GLY A 27 4.49 34.01 16.41
CA GLY A 27 4.99 32.66 16.23
C GLY A 27 4.03 31.70 15.56
N PHE A 28 2.81 32.12 15.19
CA PHE A 28 1.91 31.38 14.33
C PHE A 28 2.10 31.74 12.85
N ALA A 29 1.89 30.78 11.98
CA ALA A 29 1.79 31.00 10.55
C ALA A 29 0.35 30.79 10.08
N THR A 30 -0.15 31.61 9.16
CA THR A 30 -1.47 31.43 8.51
C THR A 30 -1.40 30.58 7.26
N ALA A 31 -0.22 30.45 6.65
CA ALA A 31 0.03 29.59 5.52
C ALA A 31 1.47 29.07 5.56
N LEU A 32 1.62 27.78 5.37
CA LEU A 32 2.91 27.11 5.26
C LEU A 32 2.93 26.28 3.98
N ARG A 33 4.00 26.42 3.21
CA ARG A 33 4.23 25.61 2.01
C ARG A 33 5.65 25.08 2.03
N ASN A 34 5.78 23.75 1.95
CA ASN A 34 7.06 23.04 2.01
C ASN A 34 7.84 23.27 3.31
N PHE A 35 7.12 23.41 4.42
CA PHE A 35 7.68 23.47 5.76
C PHE A 35 6.96 22.50 6.68
N GLU A 36 7.66 22.02 7.68
CA GLU A 36 7.11 21.23 8.78
C GLU A 36 7.45 21.90 10.11
N VAL A 37 6.71 21.58 11.15
CA VAL A 37 7.01 22.04 12.51
C VAL A 37 8.21 21.25 13.02
N ASP A 38 9.24 21.97 13.48
CA ASP A 38 10.38 21.33 14.10
C ASP A 38 10.05 20.96 15.56
N PRO A 39 10.32 19.71 16.00
CA PRO A 39 10.11 19.31 17.40
C PRO A 39 10.83 20.19 18.42
N ASP A 40 11.98 20.76 18.07
CA ASP A 40 12.76 21.66 18.90
C ASP A 40 12.23 23.11 18.89
N GLY A 41 11.17 23.34 18.15
CA GLY A 41 10.49 24.63 17.99
C GLY A 41 10.92 25.39 16.75
N GLY A 42 9.93 26.00 16.09
CA GLY A 42 10.10 26.70 14.82
C GLY A 42 9.60 25.91 13.62
N TYR A 43 10.01 26.32 12.45
CA TYR A 43 9.68 25.67 11.18
C TYR A 43 10.95 25.34 10.44
N ARG A 44 11.05 24.12 9.95
CA ARG A 44 12.10 23.72 9.03
C ARG A 44 11.54 23.48 7.64
N ARG A 45 12.32 23.76 6.63
CA ARG A 45 11.96 23.42 5.27
C ARG A 45 11.96 21.91 5.12
N LEU A 46 10.93 21.36 4.49
CA LEU A 46 10.95 19.96 4.06
C LEU A 46 12.15 19.75 3.14
N ASN A 47 12.90 18.72 3.41
CA ASN A 47 13.96 18.27 2.52
C ASN A 47 13.36 17.96 1.15
N GLY A 48 14.11 18.17 0.10
CA GLY A 48 13.72 17.75 -1.24
C GLY A 48 13.48 16.23 -1.27
N PHE A 49 12.52 15.81 -2.07
CA PHE A 49 12.29 14.39 -2.32
C PHE A 49 13.20 13.96 -3.47
N THR A 50 13.92 12.87 -3.27
CA THR A 50 14.57 12.16 -4.38
C THR A 50 13.54 11.19 -4.97
N PRO A 51 13.34 11.15 -6.29
CA PRO A 51 12.49 10.15 -6.89
C PRO A 51 12.97 8.74 -6.53
N PHE A 52 12.02 7.83 -6.30
CA PHE A 52 12.31 6.41 -6.19
C PHE A 52 12.45 5.85 -7.60
N GLY A 53 13.68 5.72 -8.09
CA GLY A 53 14.00 5.38 -9.48
C GLY A 53 13.70 6.51 -10.50
N ASP A 54 14.24 6.40 -11.68
CA ASP A 54 14.07 7.40 -12.76
C ASP A 54 12.85 7.15 -13.62
N THR A 55 12.26 5.95 -13.54
CA THR A 55 11.11 5.52 -14.34
C THR A 55 9.83 5.43 -13.53
N LYS A 56 8.69 5.58 -14.19
CA LYS A 56 7.37 5.31 -13.60
C LYS A 56 6.92 3.91 -13.98
N PRO A 57 6.22 3.18 -13.09
CA PRO A 57 5.74 1.85 -13.41
C PRO A 57 4.74 1.84 -14.58
N ASN A 58 3.96 2.91 -14.71
CA ASN A 58 3.06 3.14 -15.85
C ASN A 58 2.91 4.65 -16.04
N SER A 59 3.49 5.18 -17.12
CA SER A 59 3.62 6.63 -17.33
C SER A 59 2.30 7.35 -17.61
N SER A 60 1.26 6.63 -18.05
CA SER A 60 -0.02 7.21 -18.49
C SER A 60 -1.18 6.97 -17.53
N GLU A 61 -1.00 6.14 -16.50
CA GLU A 61 -2.09 5.71 -15.64
C GLU A 61 -2.02 6.32 -14.24
N THR A 62 -3.15 6.31 -13.55
CA THR A 62 -3.26 6.78 -12.16
C THR A 62 -2.78 5.70 -11.21
N ASN A 63 -2.01 6.10 -10.19
CA ASN A 63 -1.67 5.22 -9.07
C ASN A 63 -2.88 5.06 -8.15
N LEU A 64 -3.30 3.82 -7.93
CA LEU A 64 -4.49 3.43 -7.17
C LEU A 64 -4.15 2.97 -5.75
N GLY A 65 -2.89 2.73 -5.48
CA GLY A 65 -2.38 2.35 -4.17
C GLY A 65 -0.90 2.05 -4.22
N MET A 66 -0.26 2.15 -3.05
CA MET A 66 1.17 1.90 -2.88
C MET A 66 1.42 1.32 -1.50
N ALA A 67 2.35 0.38 -1.40
CA ALA A 67 2.82 -0.17 -0.13
C ALA A 67 4.32 -0.46 -0.18
N VAL A 68 4.98 -0.31 0.96
CA VAL A 68 6.34 -0.82 1.15
C VAL A 68 6.23 -2.31 1.43
N TYR A 69 7.02 -3.11 0.74
CA TYR A 69 7.10 -4.55 0.94
C TYR A 69 8.55 -4.99 0.84
N ALA A 70 9.04 -5.62 1.91
CA ALA A 70 10.45 -5.95 2.07
C ALA A 70 11.36 -4.70 1.90
N ASP A 71 12.30 -4.76 1.00
CA ASP A 71 13.22 -3.68 0.63
C ASP A 71 12.83 -2.96 -0.66
N GLY A 72 11.54 -3.02 -1.02
CA GLY A 72 11.02 -2.41 -2.22
C GLY A 72 9.64 -1.80 -2.04
N ILE A 73 9.04 -1.42 -3.16
CA ILE A 73 7.72 -0.79 -3.23
C ILE A 73 6.83 -1.54 -4.21
N ILE A 74 5.60 -1.81 -3.80
CA ILE A 74 4.53 -2.26 -4.69
C ILE A 74 3.66 -1.07 -5.04
N VAL A 75 3.35 -0.91 -6.33
CA VAL A 75 2.47 0.13 -6.86
C VAL A 75 1.39 -0.51 -7.72
N CYS A 76 0.12 -0.19 -7.44
CA CYS A 76 -1.00 -0.50 -8.33
C CYS A 76 -1.26 0.71 -9.23
N SER A 77 -1.17 0.54 -10.54
CA SER A 77 -1.36 1.62 -11.51
C SER A 77 -2.09 1.12 -12.76
N GLY A 78 -3.21 1.75 -13.10
CA GLY A 78 -4.08 1.30 -14.18
C GLY A 78 -4.59 -0.12 -13.97
N THR A 79 -4.21 -1.05 -14.82
CA THR A 79 -4.51 -2.49 -14.70
C THR A 79 -3.31 -3.31 -14.21
N GLY A 80 -2.17 -2.65 -13.94
CA GLY A 80 -0.91 -3.28 -13.53
C GLY A 80 -0.67 -3.23 -12.03
N ILE A 81 -0.01 -4.26 -11.52
CA ILE A 81 0.61 -4.29 -10.21
C ILE A 81 2.11 -4.40 -10.46
N PHE A 82 2.87 -3.46 -9.94
CA PHE A 82 4.30 -3.31 -10.20
C PHE A 82 5.08 -3.38 -8.90
N PHE A 83 6.24 -4.01 -8.96
CA PHE A 83 7.19 -4.08 -7.86
C PHE A 83 8.55 -3.56 -8.31
N SER A 84 9.22 -2.80 -7.46
CA SER A 84 10.60 -2.36 -7.65
C SER A 84 11.37 -2.43 -6.34
N VAL A 85 12.66 -2.67 -6.42
CA VAL A 85 13.59 -2.68 -5.28
C VAL A 85 14.27 -1.33 -5.18
N ASP A 86 14.63 -0.92 -3.97
CA ASP A 86 15.38 0.32 -3.75
C ASP A 86 16.72 0.29 -4.51
N GLY A 87 17.02 1.39 -5.19
CA GLY A 87 18.24 1.55 -6.00
C GLY A 87 18.19 0.97 -7.41
N GLU A 88 17.06 0.41 -7.85
CA GLU A 88 16.87 -0.04 -9.24
C GLU A 88 15.88 0.87 -10.00
N ASP A 89 16.20 1.14 -11.28
CA ASP A 89 15.33 1.91 -12.19
C ASP A 89 14.32 1.02 -12.94
N ALA A 90 14.15 -0.23 -12.50
CA ALA A 90 13.33 -1.23 -13.15
C ALA A 90 12.05 -1.53 -12.35
N TRP A 91 10.93 -1.68 -13.06
CA TRP A 91 9.65 -2.09 -12.51
C TRP A 91 9.22 -3.43 -13.08
N LEU A 92 9.04 -4.40 -12.20
CA LEU A 92 8.51 -5.71 -12.55
C LEU A 92 6.99 -5.71 -12.46
N GLN A 93 6.29 -5.97 -13.56
CA GLN A 93 4.84 -6.15 -13.54
C GLN A 93 4.49 -7.54 -13.02
N ILE A 94 4.04 -7.63 -11.78
CA ILE A 94 3.82 -8.91 -11.06
C ILE A 94 2.50 -9.60 -11.37
N ASN A 95 1.52 -8.91 -11.93
CA ASN A 95 0.23 -9.49 -12.36
C ASN A 95 0.17 -9.85 -13.86
N LYS A 96 1.29 -9.90 -14.56
CA LYS A 96 1.34 -10.20 -15.98
C LYS A 96 1.55 -11.70 -16.26
N ALA A 97 0.85 -12.25 -17.24
CA ALA A 97 0.86 -13.68 -17.57
C ALA A 97 2.17 -14.22 -18.12
N SER A 98 3.01 -13.40 -18.72
CA SER A 98 4.34 -13.79 -19.16
C SER A 98 5.38 -12.87 -18.53
N VAL A 99 6.21 -13.39 -17.66
CA VAL A 99 7.51 -12.78 -17.44
C VAL A 99 8.28 -12.97 -18.72
N ALA A 100 8.72 -11.88 -19.26
CA ALA A 100 9.35 -11.78 -20.54
C ALA A 100 10.20 -12.98 -20.94
N SER A 101 9.79 -13.60 -21.99
CA SER A 101 10.69 -14.31 -22.89
C SER A 101 11.44 -13.28 -23.74
N GLY A 102 12.17 -12.37 -23.14
CA GLY A 102 12.82 -11.33 -23.91
C GLY A 102 13.59 -10.34 -23.05
N GLY A 103 14.77 -10.71 -22.63
CA GLY A 103 15.79 -9.74 -22.25
C GLY A 103 15.90 -9.35 -20.79
N ASP A 104 14.87 -9.52 -19.99
CA ASP A 104 14.94 -9.28 -18.56
C ASP A 104 15.23 -10.61 -17.84
N ASN A 105 16.37 -10.68 -17.16
CA ASN A 105 16.88 -11.90 -16.52
C ASN A 105 16.17 -12.26 -15.20
N TYR A 106 14.89 -11.97 -15.08
CA TYR A 106 14.15 -12.29 -13.85
C TYR A 106 13.99 -13.79 -13.67
N THR A 107 14.18 -14.27 -12.45
CA THR A 107 13.88 -15.65 -12.08
C THR A 107 12.38 -15.92 -12.24
N ALA A 108 12.05 -17.08 -12.77
CA ALA A 108 10.68 -17.39 -13.19
C ALA A 108 9.65 -17.25 -12.07
N PHE A 109 8.51 -16.66 -12.39
CA PHE A 109 7.34 -16.69 -11.52
C PHE A 109 6.76 -18.09 -11.44
N THR A 110 6.39 -18.55 -10.25
CA THR A 110 5.67 -19.78 -10.01
C THR A 110 4.29 -19.49 -9.42
N GLY A 111 3.30 -20.36 -9.71
CA GLY A 111 1.94 -20.28 -9.16
C GLY A 111 1.13 -19.07 -9.61
N ARG A 112 1.53 -18.41 -10.67
CA ARG A 112 0.91 -17.17 -11.12
C ARG A 112 -0.41 -17.40 -11.83
N SER A 113 -1.46 -16.65 -11.45
CA SER A 113 -2.66 -16.49 -12.25
C SER A 113 -2.39 -15.53 -13.42
N ALA A 114 -2.85 -15.95 -14.61
CA ALA A 114 -2.71 -15.18 -15.84
C ALA A 114 -3.85 -14.18 -16.06
N ALA A 115 -4.76 -14.03 -15.12
CA ALA A 115 -5.92 -13.17 -15.30
C ALA A 115 -5.50 -11.72 -15.53
N ALA A 116 -5.75 -11.25 -16.74
CA ALA A 116 -5.58 -9.84 -17.06
C ALA A 116 -6.64 -9.05 -16.29
N ARG A 117 -6.20 -8.16 -15.41
CA ARG A 117 -7.10 -7.22 -14.76
C ARG A 117 -7.64 -6.24 -15.80
N THR A 118 -8.95 -6.10 -15.88
CA THR A 118 -9.60 -5.19 -16.83
C THR A 118 -9.72 -3.78 -16.30
N SER A 119 -9.76 -3.64 -14.99
CA SER A 119 -9.76 -2.38 -14.24
C SER A 119 -9.30 -2.65 -12.81
N GLN A 120 -8.92 -1.63 -12.09
CA GLN A 120 -8.65 -1.70 -10.66
C GLN A 120 -9.37 -0.58 -9.93
N GLY A 121 -9.87 -0.87 -8.74
CA GLY A 121 -10.28 0.12 -7.78
C GLY A 121 -9.09 0.59 -6.93
N ARG A 122 -9.38 1.38 -5.90
CA ARG A 122 -8.37 1.75 -4.91
C ARG A 122 -7.85 0.50 -4.22
N CYS A 123 -6.54 0.30 -4.24
CA CYS A 123 -5.90 -0.87 -3.67
C CYS A 123 -5.67 -0.72 -2.17
N THR A 124 -5.95 -1.79 -1.44
CA THR A 124 -5.59 -1.99 -0.03
C THR A 124 -4.60 -3.14 0.09
N PHE A 125 -3.75 -3.10 1.10
CA PHE A 125 -2.62 -4.01 1.25
C PHE A 125 -2.62 -4.61 2.66
N ALA A 126 -2.36 -5.91 2.76
CA ALA A 126 -2.14 -6.60 4.02
C ALA A 126 -0.90 -7.48 3.90
N ILE A 127 0.03 -7.35 4.85
CA ILE A 127 1.27 -8.12 4.87
C ILE A 127 1.14 -9.17 5.97
N TYR A 128 1.39 -10.42 5.61
CA TYR A 128 1.45 -11.56 6.52
C TYR A 128 2.91 -12.02 6.66
N GLU A 129 3.42 -11.96 7.87
CA GLU A 129 4.74 -12.48 8.23
C GLU A 129 4.67 -14.02 8.36
N GLY A 130 4.56 -14.69 7.22
CA GLY A 130 4.49 -16.14 7.13
C GLY A 130 5.88 -16.80 7.20
N THR A 131 6.02 -17.92 6.50
CA THR A 131 7.25 -18.73 6.48
C THR A 131 8.31 -18.27 5.47
N SER A 132 8.00 -17.28 4.64
CA SER A 132 8.94 -16.73 3.66
C SER A 132 9.83 -15.65 4.27
N ASP A 133 10.99 -15.41 3.68
CA ASP A 133 11.99 -14.43 4.17
C ASP A 133 11.42 -13.02 4.34
N TYR A 134 10.43 -12.65 3.52
CA TYR A 134 9.82 -11.32 3.48
C TYR A 134 8.32 -11.31 3.79
N GLY A 135 7.76 -12.47 4.14
CA GLY A 135 6.31 -12.60 4.27
C GLY A 135 5.58 -12.61 2.94
N GLU A 136 4.27 -12.48 3.00
CA GLU A 136 3.36 -12.47 1.86
C GLU A 136 2.54 -11.19 1.89
N ILE A 137 2.33 -10.55 0.74
CA ILE A 137 1.47 -9.39 0.63
C ILE A 137 0.21 -9.73 -0.17
N VAL A 138 -0.94 -9.38 0.37
CA VAL A 138 -2.23 -9.52 -0.30
C VAL A 138 -2.77 -8.15 -0.68
N ILE A 139 -3.27 -8.04 -1.90
CA ILE A 139 -3.79 -6.81 -2.49
C ILE A 139 -5.26 -7.02 -2.86
N CYS A 140 -6.14 -6.15 -2.35
CA CYS A 140 -7.55 -6.09 -2.72
C CYS A 140 -7.87 -4.74 -3.35
N ASP A 141 -8.78 -4.71 -4.34
CA ASP A 141 -9.11 -3.50 -5.09
C ASP A 141 -10.63 -3.27 -5.29
N GLY A 142 -11.47 -4.18 -4.78
CA GLY A 142 -12.93 -4.09 -4.91
C GLY A 142 -13.47 -4.45 -6.29
N VAL A 143 -12.63 -4.85 -7.24
CA VAL A 143 -13.00 -5.16 -8.63
C VAL A 143 -12.55 -6.56 -9.03
N ASN A 144 -11.37 -6.97 -8.62
CA ASN A 144 -10.77 -8.26 -8.94
C ASN A 144 -10.68 -9.17 -7.71
N GLU A 145 -10.39 -10.44 -7.91
CA GLU A 145 -10.01 -11.34 -6.82
C GLU A 145 -8.76 -10.83 -6.09
N PRO A 146 -8.63 -11.09 -4.78
CA PRO A 146 -7.41 -10.73 -4.04
C PRO A 146 -6.18 -11.32 -4.71
N PHE A 147 -5.14 -10.54 -4.80
CA PHE A 147 -3.88 -10.93 -5.42
C PHE A 147 -2.81 -11.11 -4.34
N LEU A 148 -2.24 -12.29 -4.25
CA LEU A 148 -1.13 -12.60 -3.35
C LEU A 148 0.17 -12.51 -4.12
N PHE A 149 1.16 -11.88 -3.51
CA PHE A 149 2.54 -11.82 -3.99
C PHE A 149 3.51 -12.15 -2.87
N GLN A 150 4.53 -12.91 -3.23
CA GLN A 150 5.61 -13.32 -2.35
C GLN A 150 6.92 -13.33 -3.13
N MET A 151 8.02 -13.04 -2.46
CA MET A 151 9.36 -13.20 -3.02
C MET A 151 10.33 -13.83 -2.05
N THR A 152 11.39 -14.42 -2.59
CA THR A 152 12.54 -14.95 -1.84
C THR A 152 13.83 -14.53 -2.50
N GLY A 153 14.94 -14.57 -1.74
CA GLY A 153 16.24 -14.13 -2.20
C GLY A 153 16.51 -12.65 -1.93
N THR A 154 17.74 -12.23 -2.11
CA THR A 154 18.26 -10.89 -1.85
C THR A 154 18.97 -10.34 -3.09
N GLY A 155 19.24 -9.03 -3.13
CA GLY A 155 19.88 -8.37 -4.27
C GLY A 155 18.85 -7.77 -5.24
N GLY A 156 19.29 -7.55 -6.49
CA GLY A 156 18.43 -7.00 -7.54
C GLY A 156 17.28 -7.92 -7.96
N LEU A 157 16.36 -7.41 -8.76
CA LEU A 157 15.19 -8.16 -9.23
C LEU A 157 15.57 -9.49 -9.92
N GLU A 158 16.67 -9.51 -10.66
CA GLU A 158 17.18 -10.68 -11.36
C GLU A 158 17.67 -11.83 -10.45
N SER A 159 17.99 -11.50 -9.18
CA SER A 159 18.49 -12.47 -8.19
C SER A 159 17.40 -13.08 -7.34
N ARG A 160 16.14 -12.69 -7.55
CA ARG A 160 15.00 -13.08 -6.73
C ARG A 160 14.08 -14.06 -7.41
N THR A 161 13.44 -14.89 -6.61
CA THR A 161 12.36 -15.77 -7.05
C THR A 161 11.05 -15.19 -6.59
N PHE A 162 10.09 -15.15 -7.51
CA PHE A 162 8.78 -14.55 -7.31
C PHE A 162 7.67 -15.59 -7.39
N PHE A 163 6.69 -15.44 -6.52
CA PHE A 163 5.44 -16.20 -6.53
C PHE A 163 4.27 -15.24 -6.53
N ALA A 164 3.30 -15.46 -7.38
CA ALA A 164 2.09 -14.66 -7.43
C ALA A 164 0.88 -15.51 -7.85
N LYS A 165 -0.26 -15.30 -7.19
CA LYS A 165 -1.53 -15.94 -7.54
C LYS A 165 -2.72 -15.08 -7.16
N GLU A 166 -3.89 -15.38 -7.75
CA GLU A 166 -5.17 -14.91 -7.26
C GLU A 166 -5.69 -15.84 -6.17
N ILE A 167 -6.37 -15.25 -5.18
CA ILE A 167 -6.98 -15.98 -4.07
C ILE A 167 -8.49 -16.04 -4.32
N THR A 168 -9.04 -17.24 -4.37
CA THR A 168 -10.49 -17.41 -4.48
C THR A 168 -11.12 -17.33 -3.08
N VAL A 169 -11.95 -16.31 -2.88
CA VAL A 169 -12.73 -16.14 -1.64
C VAL A 169 -14.10 -16.78 -1.84
N SER A 170 -14.41 -17.80 -1.04
CA SER A 170 -15.71 -18.46 -1.12
C SER A 170 -16.86 -17.49 -0.82
N GLY A 171 -17.73 -17.26 -1.80
CA GLY A 171 -18.89 -16.39 -1.68
C GLY A 171 -18.71 -14.96 -2.18
N THR A 172 -17.52 -14.56 -2.61
CA THR A 172 -17.27 -13.27 -3.24
C THR A 172 -16.04 -13.33 -4.14
N THR A 173 -15.96 -12.43 -5.12
CA THR A 173 -14.83 -12.38 -6.06
C THR A 173 -14.00 -11.09 -5.95
N SER A 174 -14.53 -10.05 -5.31
CA SER A 174 -13.92 -8.71 -5.40
C SER A 174 -14.02 -7.91 -4.10
N PRO A 175 -13.35 -8.36 -3.02
CA PRO A 175 -13.30 -7.57 -1.79
C PRO A 175 -12.46 -6.30 -1.98
N ALA A 176 -12.89 -5.21 -1.32
CA ALA A 176 -12.22 -3.91 -1.39
C ALA A 176 -11.23 -3.69 -0.24
N PHE A 177 -11.40 -4.41 0.85
CA PHE A 177 -10.61 -4.24 2.08
C PHE A 177 -10.00 -5.55 2.49
N ASN A 178 -8.77 -5.49 2.98
CA ASN A 178 -8.07 -6.62 3.58
C ASN A 178 -7.28 -6.20 4.81
N ILE A 179 -7.09 -7.15 5.71
CA ILE A 179 -6.22 -7.00 6.89
C ILE A 179 -5.78 -8.38 7.38
N ILE A 180 -4.65 -8.46 8.02
CA ILE A 180 -4.24 -9.64 8.79
C ILE A 180 -4.66 -9.46 10.24
N HIS A 181 -5.40 -10.43 10.76
CA HIS A 181 -5.79 -10.48 12.17
C HIS A 181 -5.70 -11.91 12.68
N ASP A 182 -4.96 -12.10 13.77
CA ASP A 182 -4.77 -13.41 14.43
C ASP A 182 -4.42 -14.54 13.44
N LYS A 183 -3.48 -14.26 12.52
CA LYS A 183 -3.00 -15.19 11.49
C LYS A 183 -4.04 -15.61 10.43
N HIS A 184 -5.12 -14.87 10.32
CA HIS A 184 -6.10 -14.98 9.26
C HIS A 184 -5.99 -13.79 8.31
N LEU A 185 -6.17 -14.03 7.02
CA LEU A 185 -6.51 -12.98 6.10
C LEU A 185 -8.02 -12.70 6.23
N VAL A 186 -8.34 -11.48 6.59
CA VAL A 186 -9.72 -11.00 6.68
C VAL A 186 -9.99 -10.07 5.52
N VAL A 187 -11.06 -10.33 4.76
CA VAL A 187 -11.45 -9.51 3.60
C VAL A 187 -12.93 -9.11 3.68
N ALA A 188 -13.26 -7.95 3.14
CA ALA A 188 -14.63 -7.43 3.16
C ALA A 188 -14.87 -6.38 2.06
N GLY A 189 -16.10 -5.84 2.01
CA GLY A 189 -16.44 -4.71 1.15
C GLY A 189 -16.64 -5.11 -0.32
N ALA A 190 -16.94 -6.36 -0.60
CA ALA A 190 -17.29 -6.81 -1.95
C ALA A 190 -18.62 -6.22 -2.40
N SER A 191 -18.74 -5.83 -3.67
CA SER A 191 -19.96 -5.23 -4.22
C SER A 191 -21.19 -6.14 -4.11
N THR A 192 -20.99 -7.45 -4.17
CA THR A 192 -22.02 -8.49 -4.09
C THR A 192 -22.36 -8.92 -2.66
N ALA A 193 -21.48 -8.61 -1.68
CA ALA A 193 -21.61 -9.02 -0.28
C ALA A 193 -21.08 -7.90 0.65
N LYS A 194 -21.67 -6.73 0.55
CA LYS A 194 -21.18 -5.49 1.21
C LYS A 194 -21.11 -5.58 2.73
N ASN A 195 -21.99 -6.38 3.34
CA ASN A 195 -22.12 -6.54 4.78
C ASN A 195 -21.47 -7.83 5.30
N THR A 196 -20.69 -8.52 4.50
CA THR A 196 -20.07 -9.78 4.90
C THR A 196 -18.56 -9.63 5.00
N VAL A 197 -18.03 -10.13 6.10
CA VAL A 197 -16.59 -10.26 6.37
C VAL A 197 -16.24 -11.73 6.19
N TYR A 198 -15.25 -12.03 5.38
CA TYR A 198 -14.70 -13.37 5.17
C TYR A 198 -13.34 -13.48 5.82
N TYR A 199 -13.01 -14.62 6.37
CA TYR A 199 -11.69 -14.90 6.94
C TYR A 199 -11.16 -16.24 6.48
N SER A 200 -9.87 -16.29 6.20
CA SER A 200 -9.14 -17.48 5.76
C SER A 200 -8.94 -18.48 6.89
N GLY A 201 -8.39 -19.64 6.59
CA GLY A 201 -7.89 -20.57 7.61
C GLY A 201 -6.74 -19.96 8.43
N THR A 202 -6.53 -20.48 9.63
CA THR A 202 -5.43 -20.06 10.51
C THR A 202 -4.08 -20.45 9.91
N ASN A 203 -3.16 -19.52 9.75
CA ASN A 203 -1.86 -19.69 9.06
C ASN A 203 -1.98 -20.13 7.59
N ASP A 204 -3.14 -20.01 6.99
CA ASP A 204 -3.45 -20.41 5.61
C ASP A 204 -4.21 -19.28 4.93
N ILE A 205 -3.48 -18.17 4.70
CA ILE A 205 -4.08 -16.89 4.26
C ILE A 205 -4.66 -16.93 2.84
N ASP A 206 -4.34 -17.92 2.06
CA ASP A 206 -4.79 -18.08 0.69
C ASP A 206 -5.92 -19.09 0.51
N SER A 207 -6.42 -19.68 1.61
CA SER A 207 -7.53 -20.64 1.60
C SER A 207 -8.70 -20.17 2.46
N PHE A 208 -9.84 -19.99 1.81
CA PHE A 208 -11.13 -19.65 2.44
C PHE A 208 -12.06 -20.89 2.56
N THR A 209 -11.50 -22.07 2.40
CA THR A 209 -12.20 -23.37 2.53
C THR A 209 -11.54 -24.31 3.52
N SER A 210 -10.35 -23.95 4.03
CA SER A 210 -9.63 -24.75 5.01
C SER A 210 -10.28 -24.65 6.42
N SER A 211 -9.85 -25.54 7.30
CA SER A 211 -10.32 -25.52 8.70
C SER A 211 -10.05 -24.18 9.36
N GLY A 212 -11.04 -23.63 10.06
CA GLY A 212 -10.95 -22.33 10.69
C GLY A 212 -11.28 -21.14 9.80
N SER A 213 -11.58 -21.35 8.52
CA SER A 213 -12.11 -20.31 7.64
C SER A 213 -13.62 -20.14 7.82
N GLY A 214 -14.15 -18.97 7.42
CA GLY A 214 -15.58 -18.72 7.48
C GLY A 214 -15.98 -17.30 7.08
N SER A 215 -17.22 -16.94 7.43
CA SER A 215 -17.74 -15.61 7.19
C SER A 215 -18.64 -15.13 8.31
N ILE A 216 -18.74 -13.82 8.48
CA ILE A 216 -19.62 -13.13 9.44
C ILE A 216 -20.45 -12.13 8.66
N VAL A 217 -21.77 -12.23 8.78
CA VAL A 217 -22.71 -11.26 8.19
C VAL A 217 -23.05 -10.20 9.23
N LEU A 218 -22.86 -8.95 8.86
CA LEU A 218 -23.16 -7.77 9.67
C LEU A 218 -24.49 -7.15 9.25
N SER A 219 -25.06 -6.26 10.08
CA SER A 219 -26.28 -5.53 9.77
C SER A 219 -26.08 -4.52 8.63
N ASP A 220 -24.88 -3.92 8.56
CA ASP A 220 -24.57 -2.84 7.66
C ASP A 220 -23.36 -3.12 6.79
N ALA A 221 -23.20 -2.33 5.72
CA ALA A 221 -22.07 -2.46 4.81
C ALA A 221 -20.75 -2.17 5.51
N VAL A 222 -19.74 -2.99 5.24
CA VAL A 222 -18.36 -2.77 5.70
C VAL A 222 -17.71 -1.69 4.85
N VAL A 223 -17.23 -0.65 5.49
CA VAL A 223 -16.57 0.51 4.84
C VAL A 223 -15.07 0.57 5.13
N GLY A 224 -14.56 -0.34 5.92
CA GLY A 224 -13.14 -0.45 6.25
C GLY A 224 -12.88 -1.54 7.29
N LEU A 225 -11.62 -1.95 7.41
CA LEU A 225 -11.15 -2.91 8.39
C LEU A 225 -10.02 -2.30 9.20
N ALA A 226 -9.97 -2.57 10.50
CA ALA A 226 -8.87 -2.20 11.38
C ALA A 226 -8.61 -3.31 12.39
N SER A 227 -7.33 -3.56 12.71
CA SER A 227 -6.92 -4.47 13.78
C SER A 227 -6.36 -3.67 14.94
N PHE A 228 -6.81 -3.98 16.14
CA PHE A 228 -6.29 -3.42 17.38
C PHE A 228 -5.62 -4.55 18.18
N ARG A 229 -4.43 -4.28 18.68
CA ARG A 229 -3.68 -5.17 19.59
C ARG A 229 -3.66 -4.55 20.97
#